data_af82c54dd09e3b258bb4a4d411724f46
#
_entry.id   af82c54dd09e3b258bb4a4d411724f46
#
_cell.length_a   1.000
_cell.length_b   1.000
_cell.length_c   1.000
_cell.angle_alpha   90.00
_cell.angle_beta   90.00
_cell.angle_gamma   90.00
#
_symmetry.space_group_name_H-M   'P 1'
#
loop_
_entity.id
_entity.type
_entity.pdbx_description
1 polymer ?
#
loop_
_entity_poly.entity_id
_entity_poly.type
_entity_poly.pdbx_seq_one_letter_code
_entity_poly.pdbx_strand_id
1 'polypeptide(L)'
;VGSTCCVPLINGYLNADNDFMDDLHADGAVAGFFCYPLDTLREEEGSQKIFDFRDKLEEVLTGGDGSEVLTLTGGATGLYCGYVDFIAWDIQEALNMAKEFFEGTDIPWAIFHTFRREAGSVSLKQQDDGTETENQDDELDETLTGMDYIPYTQQNAEAFFAQLEQWNDEDEYTRCIQALNAIPENWRNYRTAYALARALENYAIIGDHDEGTLKSKGDKALLRAIEVLESVREEGQDKA
;
A
#
# COMPACT_ATOMS: atom_id res chain seq x y z
N VAL A 1 -19.95 5.51 -5.64
CA VAL A 1 -21.21 5.58 -4.86
C VAL A 1 -21.15 4.50 -3.80
N GLY A 2 -21.54 4.82 -2.55
CA GLY A 2 -21.55 3.88 -1.43
C GLY A 2 -22.78 4.07 -0.53
N SER A 3 -23.03 3.07 0.29
CA SER A 3 -24.06 3.10 1.33
C SER A 3 -23.51 2.47 2.58
N THR A 4 -23.90 2.99 3.74
CA THR A 4 -23.52 2.42 5.04
C THR A 4 -24.68 2.53 6.02
N CYS A 5 -24.84 1.53 6.89
CA CYS A 5 -25.70 1.61 8.05
C CYS A 5 -24.94 2.07 9.31
N CYS A 6 -23.62 2.25 9.23
CA CYS A 6 -22.77 2.67 10.34
C CYS A 6 -21.99 3.95 10.01
N VAL A 7 -22.69 5.09 9.95
CA VAL A 7 -22.12 6.40 9.64
C VAL A 7 -20.94 6.78 10.54
N PRO A 8 -20.92 6.46 11.86
CA PRO A 8 -19.78 6.79 12.72
C PRO A 8 -18.44 6.21 12.25
N LEU A 9 -18.42 4.98 11.70
CA LEU A 9 -17.20 4.38 11.14
C LEU A 9 -16.61 5.21 10.00
N ILE A 10 -17.46 5.60 9.05
CA ILE A 10 -17.01 6.38 7.89
C ILE A 10 -16.53 7.76 8.31
N ASN A 11 -17.26 8.43 9.21
CA ASN A 11 -16.87 9.74 9.70
C ASN A 11 -15.56 9.68 10.49
N GLY A 12 -15.39 8.68 11.36
CA GLY A 12 -14.15 8.46 12.12
C GLY A 12 -12.96 8.28 11.17
N TYR A 13 -13.10 7.41 10.18
CA TYR A 13 -12.04 7.16 9.19
C TYR A 13 -11.65 8.43 8.41
N LEU A 14 -12.64 9.21 7.94
CA LEU A 14 -12.38 10.43 7.16
C LEU A 14 -11.72 11.54 7.99
N ASN A 15 -12.03 11.61 9.28
CA ASN A 15 -11.52 12.63 10.20
C ASN A 15 -10.30 12.17 11.02
N ALA A 16 -9.82 10.95 10.81
CA ALA A 16 -8.78 10.30 11.63
C ALA A 16 -9.15 10.27 13.14
N ASP A 17 -10.43 10.04 13.44
CA ASP A 17 -10.99 9.90 14.76
C ASP A 17 -11.25 8.41 15.05
N ASN A 18 -10.60 7.88 16.08
CA ASN A 18 -10.63 6.48 16.43
C ASN A 18 -11.58 6.14 17.61
N ASP A 19 -12.27 7.11 18.18
CA ASP A 19 -13.08 6.90 19.40
C ASP A 19 -14.09 5.76 19.23
N PHE A 20 -14.81 5.74 18.11
CA PHE A 20 -15.78 4.67 17.83
C PHE A 20 -15.11 3.30 17.59
N MET A 21 -13.92 3.29 16.99
CA MET A 21 -13.12 2.07 16.82
C MET A 21 -12.59 1.54 18.15
N ASP A 22 -12.23 2.44 19.08
CA ASP A 22 -11.77 2.06 20.42
C ASP A 22 -12.91 1.45 21.24
N ASP A 23 -14.13 1.99 21.14
CA ASP A 23 -15.32 1.42 21.76
C ASP A 23 -15.62 0.01 21.22
N LEU A 24 -15.62 -0.19 19.89
CA LEU A 24 -15.81 -1.51 19.28
C LEU A 24 -14.74 -2.51 19.74
N HIS A 25 -13.49 -2.08 19.80
CA HIS A 25 -12.38 -2.92 20.23
C HIS A 25 -12.49 -3.31 21.71
N ALA A 26 -12.95 -2.40 22.56
CA ALA A 26 -13.22 -2.69 23.98
C ALA A 26 -14.30 -3.76 24.16
N ASP A 27 -15.26 -3.82 23.23
CA ASP A 27 -16.32 -4.85 23.18
C ASP A 27 -15.89 -6.14 22.45
N GLY A 28 -14.63 -6.23 22.02
CA GLY A 28 -14.07 -7.40 21.34
C GLY A 28 -14.42 -7.50 19.85
N ALA A 29 -14.86 -6.40 19.23
CA ALA A 29 -15.20 -6.34 17.82
C ALA A 29 -14.18 -5.53 17.02
N VAL A 30 -14.01 -5.86 15.74
CA VAL A 30 -13.13 -5.15 14.78
C VAL A 30 -13.97 -4.70 13.60
N ALA A 31 -13.92 -3.41 13.27
CA ALA A 31 -14.52 -2.91 12.04
C ALA A 31 -13.46 -2.67 10.96
N GLY A 32 -13.80 -2.99 9.72
CA GLY A 32 -12.94 -2.82 8.57
C GLY A 32 -13.68 -3.00 7.26
N PHE A 33 -12.92 -3.00 6.18
CA PHE A 33 -13.44 -3.21 4.85
C PHE A 33 -12.51 -4.08 4.01
N PHE A 34 -13.12 -4.84 3.11
CA PHE A 34 -12.39 -5.48 2.02
C PHE A 34 -12.35 -4.53 0.82
N CYS A 35 -11.19 -4.44 0.17
CA CYS A 35 -10.99 -3.66 -1.03
C CYS A 35 -10.42 -4.54 -2.14
N TYR A 36 -10.99 -4.44 -3.34
CA TYR A 36 -10.60 -5.22 -4.50
C TYR A 36 -10.76 -4.41 -5.79
N PRO A 37 -9.97 -4.70 -6.85
CA PRO A 37 -10.02 -3.96 -8.11
C PRO A 37 -11.26 -4.28 -8.91
N LEU A 38 -11.71 -3.32 -9.72
CA LEU A 38 -12.87 -3.45 -10.58
C LEU A 38 -12.53 -3.63 -12.06
N ASP A 39 -11.26 -3.54 -12.42
CA ASP A 39 -10.83 -3.50 -13.83
C ASP A 39 -11.25 -4.77 -14.58
N THR A 40 -10.95 -5.95 -14.03
CA THR A 40 -11.35 -7.25 -14.62
C THR A 40 -12.86 -7.50 -14.62
N LEU A 41 -13.61 -6.81 -13.74
CA LEU A 41 -15.06 -6.92 -13.63
C LEU A 41 -15.80 -6.00 -14.61
N ARG A 42 -15.10 -5.05 -15.25
CA ARG A 42 -15.70 -4.06 -16.16
C ARG A 42 -15.64 -4.44 -17.64
N GLU A 43 -14.83 -5.42 -18.02
CA GLU A 43 -14.43 -5.63 -19.40
C GLU A 43 -15.55 -6.08 -20.35
N GLU A 44 -16.62 -6.76 -19.92
CA GLU A 44 -17.61 -7.35 -20.86
C GLU A 44 -19.08 -7.02 -20.58
N GLU A 45 -19.53 -6.85 -19.34
CA GLU A 45 -20.95 -6.72 -19.00
C GLU A 45 -21.30 -5.52 -18.10
N GLY A 46 -20.41 -4.55 -18.00
CA GLY A 46 -20.66 -3.30 -17.28
C GLY A 46 -20.91 -3.48 -15.78
N SER A 47 -21.87 -2.73 -15.25
CA SER A 47 -22.13 -2.66 -13.80
C SER A 47 -22.69 -3.97 -13.21
N GLN A 48 -23.30 -4.84 -14.00
CA GLN A 48 -23.95 -6.05 -13.50
C GLN A 48 -22.92 -7.03 -12.90
N LYS A 49 -21.81 -7.23 -13.60
CA LYS A 49 -20.73 -8.14 -13.14
C LYS A 49 -20.13 -7.69 -11.80
N ILE A 50 -20.03 -6.35 -11.60
CA ILE A 50 -19.57 -5.78 -10.32
C ILE A 50 -20.56 -6.07 -9.19
N PHE A 51 -21.87 -5.94 -9.45
CA PHE A 51 -22.89 -6.26 -8.44
C PHE A 51 -22.93 -7.75 -8.13
N ASP A 52 -22.92 -8.61 -9.16
CA ASP A 52 -22.94 -10.07 -8.99
C ASP A 52 -21.71 -10.57 -8.22
N PHE A 53 -20.53 -9.95 -8.43
CA PHE A 53 -19.32 -10.27 -7.67
C PHE A 53 -19.47 -9.88 -6.21
N ARG A 54 -19.96 -8.69 -5.94
CA ARG A 54 -20.22 -8.20 -4.60
C ARG A 54 -21.25 -9.07 -3.87
N ASP A 55 -22.36 -9.37 -4.51
CA ASP A 55 -23.43 -10.21 -3.95
C ASP A 55 -22.90 -11.60 -3.55
N LYS A 56 -22.03 -12.20 -4.37
CA LYS A 56 -21.37 -13.47 -4.07
C LYS A 56 -20.43 -13.37 -2.86
N LEU A 57 -19.63 -12.30 -2.78
CA LEU A 57 -18.78 -12.07 -1.61
C LEU A 57 -19.63 -11.90 -0.35
N GLU A 58 -20.69 -11.10 -0.40
CA GLU A 58 -21.61 -10.89 0.72
C GLU A 58 -22.30 -12.19 1.14
N GLU A 59 -22.70 -13.04 0.17
CA GLU A 59 -23.31 -14.36 0.41
C GLU A 59 -22.32 -15.30 1.15
N VAL A 60 -21.05 -15.33 0.74
CA VAL A 60 -20.02 -16.13 1.41
C VAL A 60 -19.78 -15.64 2.83
N LEU A 61 -19.67 -14.33 3.03
CA LEU A 61 -19.38 -13.72 4.34
C LEU A 61 -20.55 -13.86 5.34
N THR A 62 -21.79 -13.96 4.87
CA THR A 62 -23.00 -14.00 5.73
C THR A 62 -23.73 -15.33 5.71
N GLY A 63 -23.34 -16.25 4.82
CA GLY A 63 -23.91 -17.58 4.69
C GLY A 63 -23.47 -18.54 5.80
N GLY A 64 -24.28 -19.54 6.12
CA GLY A 64 -23.98 -20.54 7.15
C GLY A 64 -23.66 -19.91 8.50
N ASP A 65 -22.50 -20.26 9.07
CA ASP A 65 -22.03 -19.73 10.34
C ASP A 65 -21.42 -18.32 10.23
N GLY A 66 -21.29 -17.76 9.01
CA GLY A 66 -20.68 -16.45 8.76
C GLY A 66 -21.40 -15.29 9.45
N SER A 67 -22.73 -15.40 9.62
CA SER A 67 -23.52 -14.41 10.36
C SER A 67 -23.20 -14.34 11.86
N GLU A 68 -22.56 -15.37 12.42
CA GLU A 68 -22.03 -15.39 13.78
C GLU A 68 -20.61 -14.79 13.87
N VAL A 69 -19.92 -14.67 12.73
CA VAL A 69 -18.54 -14.16 12.60
C VAL A 69 -18.51 -12.65 12.40
N LEU A 70 -19.35 -12.15 11.50
CA LEU A 70 -19.37 -10.74 11.12
C LEU A 70 -20.79 -10.24 10.73
N THR A 71 -20.92 -8.94 10.68
CA THR A 71 -22.10 -8.25 10.12
C THR A 71 -21.63 -7.23 9.09
N LEU A 72 -22.25 -7.25 7.91
CA LEU A 72 -22.00 -6.25 6.87
C LEU A 72 -22.62 -4.90 7.27
N THR A 73 -21.85 -3.84 7.12
CA THR A 73 -22.31 -2.47 7.45
C THR A 73 -22.54 -1.61 6.21
N GLY A 74 -22.08 -2.07 5.06
CA GLY A 74 -22.27 -1.37 3.81
C GLY A 74 -21.18 -1.66 2.80
N GLY A 75 -20.84 -0.67 2.01
CA GLY A 75 -19.76 -0.72 1.04
C GLY A 75 -19.90 0.34 -0.04
N ALA A 76 -18.93 0.37 -0.94
CA ALA A 76 -18.87 1.36 -2.00
C ALA A 76 -18.36 0.76 -3.32
N THR A 77 -18.75 1.38 -4.41
CA THR A 77 -18.16 1.19 -5.72
C THR A 77 -17.50 2.49 -6.14
N GLY A 78 -16.18 2.50 -6.13
CA GLY A 78 -15.35 3.61 -6.56
C GLY A 78 -15.07 3.60 -8.06
N LEU A 79 -14.11 4.44 -8.48
CA LEU A 79 -13.67 4.48 -9.87
C LEU A 79 -12.81 3.24 -10.23
N TYR A 80 -11.98 2.78 -9.30
CA TYR A 80 -11.04 1.68 -9.51
C TYR A 80 -11.31 0.46 -8.64
N CYS A 81 -11.88 0.66 -7.45
CA CYS A 81 -12.05 -0.39 -6.45
C CYS A 81 -13.49 -0.52 -5.97
N GLY A 82 -13.86 -1.75 -5.60
CA GLY A 82 -15.03 -2.09 -4.80
C GLY A 82 -14.65 -2.24 -3.34
N TYR A 83 -15.60 -1.93 -2.45
CA TYR A 83 -15.44 -2.00 -1.01
C TYR A 83 -16.63 -2.70 -0.37
N VAL A 84 -16.38 -3.57 0.58
CA VAL A 84 -17.40 -4.21 1.44
C VAL A 84 -17.03 -3.97 2.87
N ASP A 85 -17.87 -3.22 3.60
CA ASP A 85 -17.65 -2.76 4.96
C ASP A 85 -18.31 -3.71 5.95
N PHE A 86 -17.64 -4.02 7.06
CA PHE A 86 -18.16 -4.96 8.07
C PHE A 86 -17.67 -4.64 9.49
N ILE A 87 -18.36 -5.23 10.47
CA ILE A 87 -17.92 -5.39 11.86
C ILE A 87 -17.83 -6.89 12.12
N ALA A 88 -16.68 -7.36 12.62
CA ALA A 88 -16.43 -8.75 12.93
C ALA A 88 -16.19 -8.96 14.44
N TRP A 89 -16.72 -10.04 14.98
CA TRP A 89 -16.46 -10.56 16.32
C TRP A 89 -15.31 -11.58 16.29
N ASP A 90 -15.15 -12.29 15.17
CA ASP A 90 -13.98 -13.11 14.89
C ASP A 90 -13.33 -12.62 13.60
N ILE A 91 -12.36 -11.72 13.76
CA ILE A 91 -11.65 -11.13 12.61
C ILE A 91 -10.81 -12.18 11.87
N GLN A 92 -10.24 -13.16 12.57
CA GLN A 92 -9.41 -14.18 11.94
C GLN A 92 -10.26 -15.05 11.00
N GLU A 93 -11.43 -15.47 11.44
CA GLU A 93 -12.34 -16.25 10.61
C GLU A 93 -12.91 -15.42 9.46
N ALA A 94 -13.26 -14.15 9.70
CA ALA A 94 -13.69 -13.24 8.64
C ALA A 94 -12.63 -13.10 7.52
N LEU A 95 -11.35 -12.97 7.91
CA LEU A 95 -10.24 -12.90 6.95
C LEU A 95 -10.02 -14.22 6.21
N ASN A 96 -10.17 -15.36 6.86
CA ASN A 96 -10.05 -16.68 6.24
C ASN A 96 -11.15 -16.88 5.18
N MET A 97 -12.41 -16.58 5.50
CA MET A 97 -13.54 -16.67 4.57
C MET A 97 -13.34 -15.78 3.34
N ALA A 98 -12.93 -14.53 3.56
CA ALA A 98 -12.68 -13.59 2.47
C ALA A 98 -11.49 -14.03 1.61
N LYS A 99 -10.41 -14.51 2.21
CA LYS A 99 -9.22 -15.01 1.51
C LYS A 99 -9.59 -16.19 0.61
N GLU A 100 -10.31 -17.19 1.13
CA GLU A 100 -10.76 -18.36 0.35
C GLU A 100 -11.62 -17.92 -0.83
N PHE A 101 -12.54 -16.98 -0.62
CA PHE A 101 -13.36 -16.42 -1.71
C PHE A 101 -12.50 -15.76 -2.79
N PHE A 102 -11.62 -14.82 -2.39
CA PHE A 102 -10.80 -14.08 -3.36
C PHE A 102 -9.83 -14.98 -4.11
N GLU A 103 -9.22 -15.98 -3.44
CA GLU A 103 -8.33 -16.96 -4.08
C GLU A 103 -9.05 -17.74 -5.19
N GLY A 104 -10.35 -18.01 -5.03
CA GLY A 104 -11.19 -18.68 -6.03
C GLY A 104 -11.69 -17.80 -7.19
N THR A 105 -11.28 -16.53 -7.27
CA THR A 105 -11.72 -15.56 -8.31
C THR A 105 -10.58 -15.14 -9.23
N ASP A 106 -10.89 -14.47 -10.34
CA ASP A 106 -9.89 -13.97 -11.31
C ASP A 106 -9.40 -12.54 -11.00
N ILE A 107 -9.83 -11.93 -9.88
CA ILE A 107 -9.32 -10.60 -9.53
C ILE A 107 -7.83 -10.68 -9.14
N PRO A 108 -7.01 -9.69 -9.52
CA PRO A 108 -5.56 -9.77 -9.32
C PRO A 108 -5.12 -9.61 -7.87
N TRP A 109 -5.86 -8.86 -7.05
CA TRP A 109 -5.50 -8.63 -5.66
C TRP A 109 -6.73 -8.31 -4.80
N ALA A 110 -6.61 -8.55 -3.50
CA ALA A 110 -7.59 -8.11 -2.49
C ALA A 110 -6.87 -7.83 -1.17
N ILE A 111 -7.35 -6.82 -0.46
CA ILE A 111 -6.83 -6.45 0.86
C ILE A 111 -7.95 -6.29 1.87
N PHE A 112 -7.61 -6.45 3.13
CA PHE A 112 -8.36 -6.00 4.28
C PHE A 112 -7.70 -4.74 4.87
N HIS A 113 -8.50 -3.76 5.27
CA HIS A 113 -8.07 -2.60 6.03
C HIS A 113 -9.07 -2.29 7.13
N THR A 114 -8.58 -1.91 8.31
CA THR A 114 -9.46 -1.48 9.41
C THR A 114 -9.98 -0.06 9.17
N PHE A 115 -11.03 0.35 9.88
CA PHE A 115 -11.45 1.75 9.87
C PHE A 115 -10.54 2.68 10.70
N ARG A 116 -9.29 2.26 10.98
CA ARG A 116 -8.22 3.11 11.50
C ARG A 116 -7.35 3.56 10.35
N ARG A 117 -7.39 4.84 10.02
CA ARG A 117 -6.73 5.39 8.83
C ARG A 117 -5.22 5.15 8.79
N GLU A 118 -4.57 5.12 9.95
CA GLU A 118 -3.11 4.94 10.09
C GLU A 118 -2.68 3.46 10.15
N ALA A 119 -3.64 2.53 10.17
CA ALA A 119 -3.31 1.11 10.18
C ALA A 119 -2.87 0.63 8.79
N GLY A 120 -1.95 -0.33 8.77
CA GLY A 120 -1.57 -1.01 7.54
C GLY A 120 -2.68 -1.94 7.01
N SER A 121 -2.57 -2.31 5.74
CA SER A 121 -3.45 -3.29 5.10
C SER A 121 -2.93 -4.70 5.27
N VAL A 122 -3.84 -5.67 5.29
CA VAL A 122 -3.52 -7.11 5.23
C VAL A 122 -3.85 -7.62 3.82
N SER A 123 -2.86 -8.21 3.14
CA SER A 123 -3.09 -8.83 1.84
C SER A 123 -3.88 -10.12 1.99
N LEU A 124 -5.00 -10.25 1.27
CA LEU A 124 -5.83 -11.46 1.19
C LEU A 124 -5.56 -12.24 -0.09
N LYS A 125 -5.23 -11.55 -1.16
CA LYS A 125 -4.82 -12.12 -2.43
C LYS A 125 -3.79 -11.21 -3.07
N GLN A 126 -2.72 -11.80 -3.59
CA GLN A 126 -1.80 -11.15 -4.52
C GLN A 126 -1.89 -11.88 -5.85
N GLN A 127 -1.76 -11.16 -6.94
CA GLN A 127 -1.67 -11.78 -8.25
C GLN A 127 -0.41 -12.66 -8.26
N ASP A 128 -0.63 -13.95 -8.48
CA ASP A 128 0.44 -14.89 -8.80
C ASP A 128 0.63 -14.78 -10.33
N ASP A 129 1.29 -13.74 -10.76
CA ASP A 129 1.71 -13.63 -12.16
C ASP A 129 2.88 -14.56 -12.34
N GLY A 130 2.63 -15.85 -12.36
CA GLY A 130 3.49 -16.99 -12.76
C GLY A 130 4.93 -16.70 -13.22
N THR A 131 5.40 -15.48 -13.08
CA THR A 131 6.74 -15.05 -12.82
C THR A 131 6.99 -15.34 -11.35
N GLU A 132 7.78 -16.41 -11.08
CA GLU A 132 8.57 -16.42 -9.87
C GLU A 132 8.82 -14.97 -9.51
N THR A 133 8.47 -14.56 -8.27
CA THR A 133 8.96 -13.33 -7.69
C THR A 133 10.48 -13.40 -7.72
N GLU A 134 11.06 -13.27 -8.88
CA GLU A 134 12.32 -12.56 -9.01
C GLU A 134 11.99 -11.18 -8.46
N ASN A 135 12.46 -10.96 -7.28
CA ASN A 135 12.46 -9.74 -6.52
C ASN A 135 12.67 -8.55 -7.46
N GLN A 136 11.58 -7.97 -8.01
CA GLN A 136 11.68 -6.76 -8.83
C GLN A 136 11.86 -5.51 -7.97
N ASP A 137 11.93 -5.68 -6.65
CA ASP A 137 12.59 -4.74 -5.75
C ASP A 137 14.13 -4.80 -5.90
N ASP A 138 14.68 -5.86 -6.55
CA ASP A 138 16.11 -6.09 -6.68
C ASP A 138 16.81 -4.98 -7.48
N GLU A 139 16.19 -4.38 -8.49
CA GLU A 139 16.83 -3.31 -9.26
C GLU A 139 17.13 -2.07 -8.40
N LEU A 140 16.23 -1.69 -7.50
CA LEU A 140 16.44 -0.55 -6.60
C LEU A 140 17.30 -0.90 -5.39
N ASP A 141 17.38 -2.18 -5.04
CA ASP A 141 18.18 -2.71 -3.93
C ASP A 141 19.50 -3.34 -4.41
N GLU A 142 19.74 -3.43 -5.74
CA GLU A 142 21.04 -3.84 -6.27
C GLU A 142 22.16 -2.97 -5.75
N THR A 143 23.26 -3.61 -5.36
CA THR A 143 24.45 -2.90 -4.90
C THR A 143 25.17 -2.29 -6.11
N LEU A 144 25.39 -0.96 -6.10
CA LEU A 144 26.21 -0.29 -7.08
C LEU A 144 27.59 -0.94 -7.15
N THR A 145 27.87 -1.62 -8.25
CA THR A 145 29.16 -2.24 -8.56
C THR A 145 29.81 -1.48 -9.71
N GLY A 146 30.76 -0.62 -9.41
CA GLY A 146 31.48 0.12 -10.45
C GLY A 146 32.52 1.07 -9.86
N MET A 147 33.55 1.45 -10.66
CA MET A 147 34.67 2.29 -10.20
C MET A 147 34.35 3.80 -10.19
N ASP A 148 33.17 4.22 -10.64
CA ASP A 148 32.81 5.65 -10.80
C ASP A 148 31.78 6.11 -9.75
N TYR A 149 31.73 5.45 -8.60
CA TYR A 149 30.81 5.74 -7.52
C TYR A 149 31.56 6.22 -6.28
N ILE A 150 31.12 7.35 -5.69
CA ILE A 150 31.65 7.88 -4.43
C ILE A 150 30.78 7.33 -3.28
N PRO A 151 31.22 6.35 -2.49
CA PRO A 151 30.44 5.84 -1.38
C PRO A 151 30.27 6.90 -0.29
N TYR A 152 29.11 6.91 0.37
CA TYR A 152 28.84 7.86 1.45
C TYR A 152 29.73 7.60 2.66
N THR A 153 30.37 8.66 3.14
CA THR A 153 31.01 8.75 4.47
C THR A 153 30.71 10.11 5.05
N GLN A 154 30.79 10.25 6.38
CA GLN A 154 30.60 11.56 7.02
C GLN A 154 31.61 12.62 6.55
N GLN A 155 32.80 12.22 6.09
CA GLN A 155 33.86 13.12 5.62
C GLN A 155 33.68 13.56 4.17
N ASN A 156 33.01 12.74 3.33
CA ASN A 156 32.79 13.06 1.91
C ASN A 156 31.32 13.35 1.58
N ALA A 157 30.49 13.61 2.59
CA ALA A 157 29.05 13.81 2.41
C ALA A 157 28.71 14.82 1.29
N GLU A 158 29.42 15.95 1.23
CA GLU A 158 29.15 16.98 0.20
C GLU A 158 29.48 16.46 -1.22
N ALA A 159 30.56 15.71 -1.39
CA ALA A 159 30.89 15.11 -2.70
C ALA A 159 29.89 14.02 -3.09
N PHE A 160 29.41 13.25 -2.13
CA PHE A 160 28.36 12.25 -2.35
C PHE A 160 27.04 12.89 -2.79
N PHE A 161 26.59 13.94 -2.09
CA PHE A 161 25.35 14.63 -2.47
C PHE A 161 25.48 15.38 -3.83
N ALA A 162 26.64 15.93 -4.15
CA ALA A 162 26.91 16.52 -5.47
C ALA A 162 26.80 15.48 -6.59
N GLN A 163 27.30 14.26 -6.36
CA GLN A 163 27.13 13.15 -7.28
C GLN A 163 25.64 12.75 -7.47
N LEU A 164 24.87 12.70 -6.36
CA LEU A 164 23.43 12.44 -6.46
C LEU A 164 22.68 13.53 -7.26
N GLU A 165 23.04 14.80 -7.08
CA GLU A 165 22.49 15.91 -7.84
C GLU A 165 22.78 15.73 -9.34
N GLN A 166 24.01 15.42 -9.69
CA GLN A 166 24.38 15.16 -11.10
C GLN A 166 23.54 14.01 -11.70
N TRP A 167 23.43 12.87 -11.01
CA TRP A 167 22.64 11.73 -11.47
C TRP A 167 21.15 12.05 -11.57
N ASN A 168 20.63 12.87 -10.66
CA ASN A 168 19.24 13.30 -10.71
C ASN A 168 18.98 14.23 -11.93
N ASP A 169 19.95 15.08 -12.32
CA ASP A 169 19.87 15.92 -13.52
C ASP A 169 20.01 15.11 -14.82
N GLU A 170 20.61 13.92 -14.76
CA GLU A 170 20.79 12.97 -15.85
C GLU A 170 19.65 11.91 -15.89
N ASP A 171 18.59 12.06 -15.08
CA ASP A 171 17.46 11.13 -14.92
C ASP A 171 17.86 9.72 -14.44
N GLU A 172 19.04 9.57 -13.84
CA GLU A 172 19.60 8.31 -13.33
C GLU A 172 19.08 8.00 -11.91
N TYR A 173 17.76 8.01 -11.71
CA TYR A 173 17.12 7.89 -10.38
C TYR A 173 17.41 6.55 -9.70
N THR A 174 17.46 5.45 -10.45
CA THR A 174 17.82 4.11 -9.95
C THR A 174 19.18 4.13 -9.27
N ARG A 175 20.19 4.77 -9.88
CA ARG A 175 21.53 4.91 -9.28
C ARG A 175 21.52 5.74 -8.01
N CYS A 176 20.71 6.80 -7.96
CA CYS A 176 20.53 7.59 -6.75
C CYS A 176 19.97 6.74 -5.60
N ILE A 177 18.93 5.94 -5.87
CA ILE A 177 18.26 5.08 -4.90
C ILE A 177 19.23 4.00 -4.41
N GLN A 178 19.94 3.31 -5.29
CA GLN A 178 20.92 2.27 -4.96
C GLN A 178 22.06 2.83 -4.09
N ALA A 179 22.60 4.01 -4.43
CA ALA A 179 23.65 4.66 -3.64
C ALA A 179 23.18 5.03 -2.23
N LEU A 180 21.95 5.52 -2.10
CA LEU A 180 21.36 5.90 -0.82
C LEU A 180 21.01 4.67 0.04
N ASN A 181 20.55 3.58 -0.58
CA ASN A 181 20.30 2.31 0.10
C ASN A 181 21.59 1.68 0.64
N ALA A 182 22.71 1.86 -0.05
CA ALA A 182 24.02 1.36 0.37
C ALA A 182 24.56 2.06 1.64
N ILE A 183 23.95 3.16 2.11
CA ILE A 183 24.35 3.85 3.33
C ILE A 183 24.01 2.97 4.56
N PRO A 184 25.00 2.62 5.42
CA PRO A 184 24.74 1.89 6.66
C PRO A 184 23.70 2.59 7.54
N GLU A 185 22.81 1.82 8.20
CA GLU A 185 21.72 2.37 9.01
C GLU A 185 22.19 3.39 10.06
N ASN A 186 23.30 3.10 10.75
CA ASN A 186 23.87 3.98 11.76
C ASN A 186 24.45 5.30 11.22
N TRP A 187 24.51 5.48 9.90
CA TRP A 187 24.94 6.71 9.23
C TRP A 187 23.77 7.43 8.54
N ARG A 188 22.60 6.80 8.48
CA ARG A 188 21.39 7.41 7.93
C ARG A 188 20.92 8.53 8.85
N ASN A 189 20.45 9.61 8.26
CA ASN A 189 19.91 10.78 8.95
C ASN A 189 18.83 11.43 8.07
N TYR A 190 18.19 12.48 8.57
CA TYR A 190 17.11 13.14 7.84
C TYR A 190 17.52 13.61 6.43
N ARG A 191 18.79 14.03 6.22
CA ARG A 191 19.26 14.49 4.90
C ARG A 191 19.35 13.32 3.90
N THR A 192 19.87 12.18 4.33
CA THR A 192 19.92 10.97 3.49
C THR A 192 18.53 10.40 3.22
N ALA A 193 17.64 10.44 4.23
CA ALA A 193 16.24 10.00 4.09
C ALA A 193 15.47 10.92 3.12
N TYR A 194 15.63 12.22 3.23
CA TYR A 194 15.01 13.17 2.30
C TYR A 194 15.52 12.98 0.86
N ALA A 195 16.82 12.78 0.68
CA ALA A 195 17.39 12.52 -0.64
C ALA A 195 16.84 11.21 -1.25
N LEU A 196 16.70 10.16 -0.44
CA LEU A 196 16.10 8.89 -0.88
C LEU A 196 14.63 9.05 -1.26
N ALA A 197 13.84 9.73 -0.43
CA ALA A 197 12.43 9.98 -0.73
C ALA A 197 12.24 10.78 -2.04
N ARG A 198 13.07 11.80 -2.26
CA ARG A 198 13.08 12.59 -3.50
C ARG A 198 13.47 11.74 -4.72
N ALA A 199 14.47 10.88 -4.59
CA ALA A 199 14.88 10.00 -5.68
C ALA A 199 13.78 8.98 -6.03
N LEU A 200 13.11 8.41 -5.03
CA LEU A 200 11.96 7.52 -5.20
C LEU A 200 10.76 8.24 -5.84
N GLU A 201 10.48 9.48 -5.46
CA GLU A 201 9.44 10.31 -6.07
C GLU A 201 9.74 10.59 -7.54
N ASN A 202 10.97 11.02 -7.85
CA ASN A 202 11.38 11.28 -9.23
C ASN A 202 11.36 10.00 -10.08
N TYR A 203 11.82 8.88 -9.54
CA TYR A 203 11.71 7.57 -10.18
C TYR A 203 10.26 7.22 -10.50
N ALA A 204 9.34 7.46 -9.56
CA ALA A 204 7.93 7.12 -9.74
C ALA A 204 7.21 8.00 -10.77
N ILE A 205 7.57 9.30 -10.86
CA ILE A 205 6.82 10.28 -11.65
C ILE A 205 7.46 10.51 -13.03
N ILE A 206 8.80 10.52 -13.10
CA ILE A 206 9.55 10.96 -14.28
C ILE A 206 10.29 9.78 -14.93
N GLY A 207 10.59 8.72 -14.15
CA GLY A 207 11.37 7.58 -14.61
C GLY A 207 10.80 6.95 -15.88
N ASP A 208 11.70 6.54 -16.81
CA ASP A 208 11.33 5.87 -18.06
C ASP A 208 10.96 4.42 -17.74
N HIS A 209 9.66 4.17 -17.57
CA HIS A 209 9.11 2.85 -17.28
C HIS A 209 8.28 2.38 -18.48
N ASP A 210 8.31 1.12 -18.80
CA ASP A 210 7.41 0.53 -19.82
C ASP A 210 5.94 0.70 -19.42
N GLU A 211 5.11 1.18 -20.35
CA GLU A 211 3.70 1.58 -20.10
C GLU A 211 2.83 0.52 -19.38
N GLY A 212 3.19 -0.77 -19.46
CA GLY A 212 2.44 -1.86 -18.80
C GLY A 212 2.77 -2.09 -17.33
N THR A 213 3.94 -1.64 -16.85
CA THR A 213 4.46 -1.88 -15.47
C THR A 213 4.49 -0.62 -14.60
N LEU A 214 4.26 0.54 -15.19
CA LEU A 214 4.39 1.88 -14.64
C LEU A 214 3.69 2.07 -13.30
N LYS A 215 2.42 1.66 -13.23
CA LYS A 215 1.56 2.02 -12.09
C LYS A 215 1.96 1.29 -10.81
N SER A 216 2.36 0.03 -10.89
CA SER A 216 2.72 -0.75 -9.69
C SER A 216 4.12 -0.40 -9.16
N LYS A 217 5.10 -0.15 -10.02
CA LYS A 217 6.45 0.25 -9.61
C LYS A 217 6.49 1.68 -9.06
N GLY A 218 5.81 2.62 -9.73
CA GLY A 218 5.70 4.00 -9.28
C GLY A 218 4.96 4.11 -7.94
N ASP A 219 3.84 3.42 -7.77
CA ASP A 219 3.06 3.43 -6.53
C ASP A 219 3.86 2.85 -5.35
N LYS A 220 4.61 1.76 -5.56
CA LYS A 220 5.51 1.18 -4.54
C LYS A 220 6.63 2.15 -4.15
N ALA A 221 7.26 2.81 -5.12
CA ALA A 221 8.31 3.78 -4.86
C ALA A 221 7.77 4.99 -4.07
N LEU A 222 6.56 5.48 -4.36
CA LEU A 222 5.92 6.55 -3.60
C LEU A 222 5.58 6.13 -2.17
N LEU A 223 5.05 4.93 -1.97
CA LEU A 223 4.79 4.40 -0.62
C LEU A 223 6.09 4.29 0.19
N ARG A 224 7.15 3.75 -0.42
CA ARG A 224 8.48 3.68 0.22
C ARG A 224 9.04 5.08 0.54
N ALA A 225 8.82 6.08 -0.31
CA ALA A 225 9.21 7.46 -0.03
C ALA A 225 8.52 8.02 1.21
N ILE A 226 7.22 7.73 1.37
CA ILE A 226 6.44 8.13 2.56
C ILE A 226 7.01 7.47 3.81
N GLU A 227 7.21 6.15 3.81
CA GLU A 227 7.78 5.40 4.94
C GLU A 227 9.15 5.93 5.37
N VAL A 228 10.02 6.24 4.39
CA VAL A 228 11.35 6.81 4.65
C VAL A 228 11.25 8.17 5.32
N LEU A 229 10.33 9.04 4.89
CA LEU A 229 10.13 10.36 5.50
C LEU A 229 9.52 10.26 6.91
N GLU A 230 8.59 9.34 7.11
CA GLU A 230 7.98 9.09 8.42
C GLU A 230 9.01 8.59 9.44
N SER A 231 9.94 7.73 9.03
CA SER A 231 10.99 7.20 9.91
C SER A 231 11.91 8.27 10.50
N VAL A 232 12.05 9.43 9.87
CA VAL A 232 12.91 10.55 10.30
C VAL A 232 12.13 11.80 10.70
N ARG A 233 10.80 11.71 10.79
CA ARG A 233 9.91 12.85 11.07
C ARG A 233 10.28 13.61 12.35
N GLU A 234 10.62 12.90 13.42
CA GLU A 234 10.99 13.48 14.70
C GLU A 234 12.35 14.21 14.62
N GLU A 235 13.31 13.66 13.87
CA GLU A 235 14.64 14.30 13.70
C GLU A 235 14.56 15.60 12.90
N GLY A 236 13.58 15.71 11.98
CA GLY A 236 13.38 16.90 11.13
C GLY A 236 12.73 18.07 11.88
N GLN A 237 11.91 17.81 12.90
CA GLN A 237 11.22 18.86 13.67
C GLN A 237 12.15 19.72 14.51
N ASP A 238 13.29 19.20 14.95
CA ASP A 238 14.26 19.94 15.77
C ASP A 238 15.17 20.88 14.95
N LYS A 239 15.06 20.89 13.63
CA LYS A 239 15.97 21.62 12.71
C LYS A 239 15.26 22.62 11.78
N ALA A 240 13.96 22.81 11.92
CA ALA A 240 13.16 23.81 11.23
C ALA A 240 12.96 25.02 12.14
#